data_56998e84e8fd2d00cd76984783760305
#
_entry.id   56998e84e8fd2d00cd76984783760305
#
_cell.length_a   1.000
_cell.length_b   1.000
_cell.length_c   1.000
_cell.angle_alpha   90.00
_cell.angle_beta   90.00
_cell.angle_gamma   90.00
#
_symmetry.space_group_name_H-M   'P 1'
#
loop_
_entity.id
_entity.type
_entity.pdbx_description
1 polymer ?
#
loop_
_entity_poly.entity_id
_entity_poly.type
_entity_poly.pdbx_seq_one_letter_code
_entity_poly.pdbx_strand_id
1 'polypeptide(L)'
;MNHNTLVIEIKSTLDKLIAARTSLGYDYIVYGLLLINEDQTRVSNITKALYIDIAAHYETSWSCVEKNIRNTVNAMWTAENKTILEMIFNRTHMDRKPTNKEFLNIYTILFSYHKKPPRPNQKKMYLASSALSATINVRYSKVCFPL
;
A
#
# COMPACT_ATOMS: atom_id res chain seq x y z
N MET A 1 -18.78 -3.51 1.26
CA MET A 1 -17.68 -4.35 0.74
C MET A 1 -17.37 -5.42 1.78
N ASN A 2 -17.32 -6.68 1.38
CA ASN A 2 -17.02 -7.76 2.33
C ASN A 2 -15.53 -7.68 2.72
N HIS A 3 -15.20 -8.00 3.99
CA HIS A 3 -13.84 -8.02 4.51
C HIS A 3 -12.88 -8.82 3.61
N ASN A 4 -13.31 -9.98 3.13
CA ASN A 4 -12.51 -10.84 2.25
C ASN A 4 -12.19 -10.17 0.90
N THR A 5 -13.12 -9.42 0.32
CA THR A 5 -12.90 -8.68 -0.92
C THR A 5 -11.83 -7.59 -0.74
N LEU A 6 -11.88 -6.89 0.38
CA LEU A 6 -10.88 -5.85 0.71
C LEU A 6 -9.48 -6.44 0.88
N VAL A 7 -9.36 -7.59 1.56
CA VAL A 7 -8.07 -8.29 1.72
C VAL A 7 -7.48 -8.67 0.36
N ILE A 8 -8.28 -9.23 -0.53
CA ILE A 8 -7.86 -9.63 -1.87
C ILE A 8 -7.37 -8.41 -2.66
N GLU A 9 -8.09 -7.30 -2.58
CA GLU A 9 -7.76 -6.07 -3.30
C GLU A 9 -6.46 -5.44 -2.79
N ILE A 10 -6.28 -5.38 -1.47
CA ILE A 10 -5.03 -4.93 -0.84
C ILE A 10 -3.86 -5.80 -1.30
N LYS A 11 -3.97 -7.11 -1.18
CA LYS A 11 -2.92 -8.04 -1.60
C LYS A 11 -2.61 -7.92 -3.09
N SER A 12 -3.62 -7.90 -3.94
CA SER A 12 -3.44 -7.75 -5.39
C SER A 12 -2.65 -6.49 -5.77
N THR A 13 -2.85 -5.39 -5.05
CA THR A 13 -2.13 -4.15 -5.29
C THR A 13 -0.70 -4.20 -4.74
N LEU A 14 -0.52 -4.72 -3.54
CA LEU A 14 0.80 -4.84 -2.91
C LEU A 14 1.72 -5.83 -3.63
N ASP A 15 1.18 -6.92 -4.15
CA ASP A 15 1.91 -7.96 -4.88
C ASP A 15 2.65 -7.43 -6.11
N LYS A 16 2.23 -6.30 -6.62
CA LYS A 16 2.86 -5.62 -7.76
C LYS A 16 4.13 -4.85 -7.38
N LEU A 17 4.23 -4.45 -6.13
CA LEU A 17 5.35 -3.67 -5.59
C LEU A 17 6.27 -4.51 -4.70
N ILE A 18 5.74 -5.52 -4.03
CA ILE A 18 6.46 -6.29 -3.02
C ILE A 18 6.71 -7.71 -3.54
N ALA A 19 7.96 -7.99 -3.90
CA ALA A 19 8.37 -9.31 -4.35
C ALA A 19 8.32 -10.36 -3.21
N ALA A 20 8.64 -9.97 -1.98
CA ALA A 20 8.70 -10.85 -0.81
C ALA A 20 7.34 -10.95 -0.10
N ARG A 21 6.38 -11.61 -0.73
CA ARG A 21 4.99 -11.78 -0.21
C ARG A 21 4.89 -12.60 1.06
N THR A 22 5.92 -13.37 1.38
CA THR A 22 6.00 -14.21 2.58
C THR A 22 6.72 -13.52 3.74
N SER A 23 7.10 -12.25 3.59
CA SER A 23 7.77 -11.51 4.65
C SER A 23 6.79 -11.06 5.72
N LEU A 24 7.25 -11.02 6.98
CA LEU A 24 6.48 -10.46 8.10
C LEU A 24 6.04 -9.02 7.83
N GLY A 25 6.89 -8.22 7.19
CA GLY A 25 6.57 -6.84 6.84
C GLY A 25 5.39 -6.73 5.87
N TYR A 26 5.27 -7.66 4.93
CA TYR A 26 4.11 -7.74 4.05
C TYR A 26 2.82 -8.01 4.84
N ASP A 27 2.83 -9.01 5.71
CA ASP A 27 1.66 -9.35 6.53
C ASP A 27 1.26 -8.20 7.46
N TYR A 28 2.24 -7.52 8.06
CA TYR A 28 2.00 -6.35 8.91
C TYR A 28 1.39 -5.18 8.12
N ILE A 29 1.82 -4.97 6.88
CA ILE A 29 1.25 -3.94 6.00
C ILE A 29 -0.20 -4.29 5.65
N VAL A 30 -0.48 -5.53 5.24
CA VAL A 30 -1.84 -5.96 4.90
C VAL A 30 -2.78 -5.77 6.09
N TYR A 31 -2.39 -6.26 7.26
CA TYR A 31 -3.19 -6.13 8.47
C TYR A 31 -3.34 -4.67 8.92
N GLY A 32 -2.26 -3.89 8.84
CA GLY A 32 -2.28 -2.46 9.15
C GLY A 32 -3.24 -1.67 8.25
N LEU A 33 -3.28 -1.97 6.95
CA LEU A 33 -4.21 -1.33 6.02
C LEU A 33 -5.67 -1.70 6.31
N LEU A 34 -5.95 -2.91 6.78
CA LEU A 34 -7.28 -3.32 7.25
C LEU A 34 -7.69 -2.50 8.47
N LEU A 35 -6.81 -2.37 9.46
CA LEU A 35 -7.07 -1.59 10.67
C LEU A 35 -7.30 -0.10 10.37
N ILE A 36 -6.53 0.48 9.46
CA ILE A 36 -6.70 1.88 9.03
C ILE A 36 -8.03 2.06 8.28
N ASN A 37 -8.44 1.06 7.48
CA ASN A 37 -9.73 1.11 6.79
C ASN A 37 -10.92 1.09 7.76
N GLU A 38 -10.78 0.44 8.91
CA GLU A 38 -11.77 0.47 9.99
C GLU A 38 -11.78 1.80 10.72
N ASP A 39 -10.58 2.33 11.03
CA ASP A 39 -10.40 3.59 11.74
C ASP A 39 -9.20 4.36 11.18
N GLN A 40 -9.48 5.39 10.37
CA GLN A 40 -8.46 6.23 9.72
C GLN A 40 -7.64 7.07 10.70
N THR A 41 -8.08 7.26 11.93
CA THR A 41 -7.32 8.00 12.94
C THR A 41 -6.03 7.30 13.34
N ARG A 42 -5.94 5.97 13.14
CA ARG A 42 -4.73 5.17 13.40
C ARG A 42 -3.51 5.61 12.60
N VAL A 43 -3.70 6.12 11.39
CA VAL A 43 -2.62 6.67 10.55
C VAL A 43 -2.01 7.94 11.16
N SER A 44 -2.82 8.76 11.82
CA SER A 44 -2.33 9.98 12.47
C SER A 44 -1.43 9.68 13.66
N ASN A 45 -1.67 8.57 14.35
CA ASN A 45 -0.93 8.13 15.53
C ASN A 45 -0.33 6.73 15.33
N ILE A 46 0.46 6.58 14.28
CA ILE A 46 0.92 5.28 13.78
C ILE A 46 1.65 4.45 14.83
N THR A 47 2.53 5.04 15.62
CA THR A 47 3.33 4.31 16.62
C THR A 47 2.49 3.89 17.82
N LYS A 48 1.64 4.77 18.35
CA LYS A 48 0.88 4.54 19.59
C LYS A 48 -0.45 3.79 19.36
N ALA A 49 -0.94 3.74 18.14
CA ALA A 49 -2.17 3.05 17.81
C ALA A 49 -1.89 1.88 16.86
N LEU A 50 -1.50 2.16 15.63
CA LEU A 50 -1.40 1.13 14.60
C LEU A 50 -0.36 0.05 14.91
N TYR A 51 0.88 0.43 15.25
CA TYR A 51 1.94 -0.56 15.51
C TYR A 51 1.68 -1.39 16.75
N ILE A 52 1.03 -0.81 17.76
CA ILE A 52 0.65 -1.55 18.99
C ILE A 52 -0.44 -2.56 18.65
N ASP A 53 -1.45 -2.20 17.86
CA ASP A 53 -2.52 -3.11 17.47
C ASP A 53 -2.00 -4.27 16.60
N ILE A 54 -1.11 -3.98 15.64
CA ILE A 54 -0.45 -5.03 14.84
C ILE A 54 0.40 -5.94 15.74
N ALA A 55 1.20 -5.36 16.63
CA ALA A 55 2.05 -6.11 17.55
C ALA A 55 1.26 -7.04 18.47
N ALA A 56 0.12 -6.58 18.98
CA ALA A 56 -0.78 -7.40 19.79
C ALA A 56 -1.35 -8.58 19.00
N HIS A 57 -1.74 -8.35 17.73
CA HIS A 57 -2.30 -9.41 16.89
C HIS A 57 -1.27 -10.50 16.55
N TYR A 58 -0.02 -10.11 16.30
CA TYR A 58 1.07 -11.03 15.92
C TYR A 58 1.95 -11.46 17.10
N GLU A 59 1.57 -11.14 18.34
CA GLU A 59 2.32 -11.49 19.55
C GLU A 59 3.80 -11.06 19.50
N THR A 60 4.05 -9.84 19.08
CA THR A 60 5.38 -9.26 18.92
C THR A 60 5.50 -7.85 19.51
N SER A 61 6.64 -7.20 19.38
CA SER A 61 6.83 -5.82 19.81
C SER A 61 6.50 -4.82 18.71
N TRP A 62 6.05 -3.62 19.08
CA TRP A 62 5.81 -2.54 18.12
C TRP A 62 7.05 -2.14 17.33
N SER A 63 8.25 -2.23 17.95
CA SER A 63 9.52 -1.95 17.30
C SER A 63 9.87 -2.99 16.23
N CYS A 64 9.51 -4.24 16.45
CA CYS A 64 9.62 -5.30 15.45
C CYS A 64 8.69 -5.03 14.26
N VAL A 65 7.45 -4.64 14.52
CA VAL A 65 6.49 -4.26 13.47
C VAL A 65 7.03 -3.10 12.64
N GLU A 66 7.44 -2.01 13.29
CA GLU A 66 7.99 -0.83 12.62
C GLU A 66 9.18 -1.18 11.73
N LYS A 67 10.15 -1.95 12.26
CA LYS A 67 11.35 -2.36 11.54
C LYS A 67 11.01 -3.21 10.32
N ASN A 68 10.13 -4.18 10.44
CA ASN A 68 9.76 -5.06 9.34
C ASN A 68 8.98 -4.32 8.25
N ILE A 69 8.06 -3.43 8.59
CA ILE A 69 7.38 -2.55 7.63
C ILE A 69 8.40 -1.67 6.92
N ARG A 70 9.31 -1.03 7.65
CA ARG A 70 10.38 -0.19 7.08
C ARG A 70 11.27 -0.96 6.11
N ASN A 71 11.66 -2.19 6.45
CA ASN A 71 12.46 -3.03 5.57
C ASN A 71 11.71 -3.38 4.28
N THR A 72 10.42 -3.67 4.38
CA THR A 72 9.58 -3.94 3.20
C THR A 72 9.42 -2.70 2.33
N VAL A 73 9.18 -1.53 2.92
CA VAL A 73 9.12 -0.25 2.18
C VAL A 73 10.48 0.08 1.53
N ASN A 74 11.59 -0.20 2.21
CA ASN A 74 12.92 -0.05 1.64
C ASN A 74 13.15 -0.98 0.43
N ALA A 75 12.70 -2.23 0.52
CA ALA A 75 12.85 -3.20 -0.56
C ALA A 75 12.01 -2.84 -1.81
N MET A 76 10.91 -2.13 -1.62
CA MET A 76 10.11 -1.59 -2.75
C MET A 76 10.80 -0.43 -3.48
N TRP A 77 11.70 0.28 -2.82
CA TRP A 77 12.40 1.42 -3.39
C TRP A 77 13.48 0.97 -4.37
N THR A 78 13.05 0.50 -5.54
CA THR A 78 13.91 0.04 -6.64
C THR A 78 13.70 0.93 -7.87
N ALA A 79 14.65 0.91 -8.79
CA ALA A 79 14.53 1.63 -10.05
C ALA A 79 13.28 1.21 -10.86
N GLU A 80 12.93 -0.08 -10.80
CA GLU A 80 11.75 -0.63 -11.49
C GLU A 80 10.44 -0.11 -10.90
N ASN A 81 10.37 0.02 -9.60
CA ASN A 81 9.18 0.46 -8.88
C ASN A 81 9.07 2.00 -8.81
N LYS A 82 10.13 2.73 -9.09
CA LYS A 82 10.17 4.19 -8.92
C LYS A 82 9.06 4.89 -9.67
N THR A 83 8.87 4.58 -10.94
CA THR A 83 7.79 5.17 -11.76
C THR A 83 6.40 4.89 -11.18
N ILE A 84 6.17 3.65 -10.69
CA ILE A 84 4.90 3.26 -10.07
C ILE A 84 4.68 4.04 -8.77
N LEU A 85 5.72 4.17 -7.96
CA LEU A 85 5.66 4.93 -6.70
C LEU A 85 5.43 6.43 -6.95
N GLU A 86 6.07 7.02 -7.95
CA GLU A 86 5.84 8.41 -8.36
C GLU A 86 4.38 8.63 -8.80
N MET A 87 3.80 7.70 -9.54
CA MET A 87 2.39 7.75 -9.93
C MET A 87 1.46 7.65 -8.70
N ILE A 88 1.73 6.70 -7.79
CA ILE A 88 0.94 6.50 -6.57
C ILE A 88 0.99 7.75 -5.68
N PHE A 89 2.17 8.33 -5.50
CA PHE A 89 2.37 9.53 -4.69
C PHE A 89 2.01 10.83 -5.41
N ASN A 90 1.66 10.74 -6.70
CA ASN A 90 1.40 11.91 -7.56
C ASN A 90 2.55 12.95 -7.52
N ARG A 91 3.78 12.46 -7.53
CA ARG A 91 5.02 13.25 -7.53
C ARG A 91 5.83 12.90 -8.75
N THR A 92 6.32 13.92 -9.47
CA THR A 92 7.11 13.76 -10.70
C THR A 92 8.55 13.32 -10.45
N HIS A 93 9.10 13.63 -9.28
CA HIS A 93 10.42 13.17 -8.84
C HIS A 93 10.38 12.87 -7.36
N MET A 94 10.60 11.62 -7.01
CA MET A 94 10.79 11.21 -5.63
C MET A 94 12.29 11.11 -5.35
N ASP A 95 12.83 12.08 -4.62
CA ASP A 95 14.26 12.11 -4.26
C ASP A 95 14.59 11.18 -3.09
N ARG A 96 13.58 10.80 -2.33
CA ARG A 96 13.70 9.91 -1.17
C ARG A 96 12.58 8.87 -1.14
N LYS A 97 12.89 7.74 -0.52
CA LYS A 97 11.90 6.72 -0.22
C LYS A 97 10.82 7.24 0.73
N PRO A 98 9.58 6.77 0.61
CA PRO A 98 8.52 7.14 1.54
C PRO A 98 8.80 6.59 2.94
N THR A 99 8.36 7.30 3.95
CA THR A 99 8.28 6.78 5.31
C THR A 99 7.15 5.75 5.42
N ASN A 100 7.18 4.91 6.46
CA ASN A 100 6.09 3.97 6.72
C ASN A 100 4.73 4.67 6.78
N LYS A 101 4.67 5.82 7.44
CA LYS A 101 3.43 6.62 7.56
C LYS A 101 2.94 7.12 6.21
N GLU A 102 3.82 7.69 5.41
CA GLU A 102 3.48 8.17 4.07
C GLU A 102 2.98 7.02 3.20
N PHE A 103 3.66 5.88 3.23
CA PHE A 103 3.28 4.70 2.47
C PHE A 103 1.89 4.18 2.86
N LEU A 104 1.64 3.95 4.15
CA LEU A 104 0.35 3.45 4.63
C LEU A 104 -0.78 4.45 4.38
N ASN A 105 -0.52 5.75 4.55
CA ASN A 105 -1.51 6.78 4.30
C ASN A 105 -1.94 6.84 2.83
N ILE A 106 -0.98 6.81 1.90
CA ILE A 106 -1.31 6.87 0.47
C ILE A 106 -2.09 5.64 0.01
N TYR A 107 -1.73 4.45 0.50
CA TYR A 107 -2.49 3.23 0.22
C TYR A 107 -3.91 3.29 0.76
N THR A 108 -4.11 3.81 1.95
CA THR A 108 -5.45 4.01 2.52
C THR A 108 -6.28 4.96 1.65
N ILE A 109 -5.68 6.04 1.17
CA ILE A 109 -6.34 6.97 0.26
C ILE A 109 -6.75 6.26 -1.03
N LEU A 110 -5.86 5.48 -1.65
CA LEU A 110 -6.16 4.73 -2.87
C LEU A 110 -7.36 3.79 -2.70
N PHE A 111 -7.43 3.03 -1.60
CA PHE A 111 -8.55 2.13 -1.33
C PHE A 111 -9.85 2.86 -0.98
N SER A 112 -9.77 4.04 -0.37
CA SER A 112 -10.95 4.86 -0.07
C SER A 112 -11.62 5.40 -1.35
N TYR A 113 -10.85 5.66 -2.39
CA TYR A 113 -11.38 6.14 -3.68
C TYR A 113 -12.20 5.08 -4.42
N HIS A 114 -11.90 3.81 -4.25
CA HIS A 114 -12.71 2.73 -4.85
C HIS A 114 -14.12 2.63 -4.23
N LYS A 115 -14.34 3.23 -3.06
CA LYS A 115 -15.61 3.18 -2.33
C LYS A 115 -16.54 4.36 -2.58
N LYS A 116 -16.04 5.51 -3.07
CA LYS A 116 -16.84 6.72 -3.31
C LYS A 116 -16.40 7.41 -4.60
N PRO A 117 -17.33 7.93 -5.42
CA PRO A 117 -16.95 8.73 -6.57
C PRO A 117 -16.15 9.95 -6.10
N PRO A 118 -15.09 10.35 -6.83
CA PRO A 118 -14.22 11.44 -6.42
C PRO A 118 -14.96 12.77 -6.36
N ARG A 119 -14.71 13.54 -5.31
CA ARG A 119 -15.13 14.94 -5.27
C ARG A 119 -14.43 15.73 -6.38
N PRO A 120 -15.03 16.81 -6.93
CA PRO A 120 -14.51 17.50 -8.11
C PRO A 120 -13.03 17.89 -8.06
N ASN A 121 -12.50 18.23 -6.86
CA ASN A 121 -11.10 18.60 -6.67
C ASN A 121 -10.11 17.42 -6.57
N GLN A 122 -10.61 16.18 -6.57
CA GLN A 122 -9.78 14.97 -6.40
C GLN A 122 -9.70 14.12 -7.67
N LYS A 123 -10.28 14.59 -8.77
CA LYS A 123 -10.35 13.91 -10.06
C LYS A 123 -8.98 13.49 -10.61
N LYS A 124 -7.93 14.26 -10.30
CA LYS A 124 -6.57 14.00 -10.76
C LYS A 124 -5.94 12.75 -10.13
N MET A 125 -6.20 12.49 -8.84
CA MET A 125 -5.74 11.27 -8.15
C MET A 125 -6.53 10.03 -8.57
N TYR A 126 -7.82 10.18 -8.84
CA TYR A 126 -8.65 9.09 -9.35
C TYR A 126 -8.21 8.62 -10.72
N LEU A 127 -7.88 9.55 -11.63
CA LEU A 127 -7.34 9.22 -12.95
C LEU A 127 -5.99 8.53 -12.87
N ALA A 128 -5.11 8.92 -11.93
CA ALA A 128 -3.85 8.23 -11.67
C ALA A 128 -4.07 6.80 -11.15
N SER A 129 -5.01 6.58 -10.24
CA SER A 129 -5.36 5.25 -9.70
C SER A 129 -5.98 4.36 -10.78
N SER A 130 -6.89 4.89 -11.60
CA SER A 130 -7.51 4.18 -12.73
C SER A 130 -6.50 3.86 -13.83
N ALA A 131 -5.61 4.79 -14.17
CA ALA A 131 -4.51 4.59 -15.11
C ALA A 131 -3.50 3.56 -14.58
N LEU A 132 -3.25 3.53 -13.27
CA LEU A 132 -2.39 2.53 -12.64
C LEU A 132 -2.97 1.12 -12.80
N SER A 133 -4.25 0.93 -12.56
CA SER A 133 -4.94 -0.35 -12.77
C SER A 133 -4.89 -0.79 -14.23
N ALA A 134 -5.08 0.12 -15.18
CA ALA A 134 -5.02 -0.16 -16.61
C ALA A 134 -3.59 -0.45 -17.10
N THR A 135 -2.60 0.35 -16.69
CA THR A 135 -1.18 0.18 -17.08
C THR A 135 -0.59 -1.10 -16.51
N ILE A 136 -1.01 -1.49 -15.32
CA ILE A 136 -0.56 -2.71 -14.67
C ILE A 136 -1.15 -3.94 -15.35
N ASN A 137 -2.42 -3.91 -15.77
CA ASN A 137 -3.02 -5.00 -16.54
C ASN A 137 -2.36 -5.20 -17.92
N VAL A 138 -1.96 -4.13 -18.59
CA VAL A 138 -1.27 -4.20 -19.90
C VAL A 138 0.14 -4.78 -19.75
N ARG A 139 0.86 -4.50 -18.67
CA ARG A 139 2.21 -5.05 -18.45
C ARG A 139 2.19 -6.54 -18.11
N TYR A 140 1.19 -7.02 -17.38
CA TYR A 140 1.06 -8.43 -17.02
C TYR A 140 0.51 -9.30 -18.16
N SER A 141 -0.29 -8.75 -19.06
CA SER A 141 -0.75 -9.51 -20.24
C SER A 141 0.36 -9.78 -21.26
N LYS A 142 1.50 -9.07 -21.17
CA LYS A 142 2.68 -9.32 -22.04
C LYS A 142 3.72 -10.27 -21.44
N VAL A 143 3.59 -10.66 -20.17
CA VAL A 143 4.56 -11.52 -19.46
C VAL A 143 4.02 -12.94 -19.26
N CYS A 144 2.75 -13.18 -19.46
CA CYS A 144 2.19 -14.55 -19.45
C CYS A 144 2.09 -15.10 -20.87
N PHE A 145 3.00 -15.92 -21.18
CA PHE A 145 3.15 -17.16 -21.94
C PHE A 145 4.35 -17.12 -22.91
N PRO A 146 5.41 -17.87 -22.60
CA PRO A 146 6.09 -18.65 -23.63
C PRO A 146 5.42 -20.03 -23.66
N LEU A 147 4.80 -20.33 -24.70
CA LEU A 147 4.74 -21.72 -25.15
C LEU A 147 6.13 -22.15 -25.57
#